data_03787e69b146a9a72b03e419c504a7e9
#
_entry.id   03787e69b146a9a72b03e419c504a7e9
#
_cell.length_a   1.000
_cell.length_b   1.000
_cell.length_c   1.000
_cell.angle_alpha   90.00
_cell.angle_beta   90.00
_cell.angle_gamma   90.00
#
_symmetry.space_group_name_H-M   'P 1'
#
loop_
_entity.id
_entity.type
_entity.pdbx_description
1 polymer ?
#
loop_
_entity_poly.entity_id
_entity_poly.type
_entity_poly.pdbx_seq_one_letter_code
_entity_poly.pdbx_strand_id
1 'polypeptide(L)'
;MECLGCRIANGIEPNVKVVYENEFITCVLDIAPFNEGHLLILPKKHYWDLEEIDSETSYAIMDGSKRLSAVLKTLFKPDGIRICQDGGKFNDLTHYHMHIIPRYEGDGFVWSEPLHPHGAEKFLSHTQAKILDVLKGQ
;
A
#
# COMPACT_ATOMS: atom_id res chain seq x y z
N MET A 1 14.95 -12.86 13.00
CA MET A 1 13.62 -12.50 12.45
C MET A 1 13.63 -12.71 10.94
N GLU A 2 12.79 -13.61 10.49
CA GLU A 2 12.75 -14.05 9.09
C GLU A 2 12.15 -13.03 8.12
N CYS A 3 11.17 -12.28 8.58
CA CYS A 3 10.43 -11.37 7.71
C CYS A 3 11.21 -10.09 7.43
N LEU A 4 11.53 -9.84 6.16
CA LEU A 4 12.22 -8.62 5.74
C LEU A 4 11.43 -7.38 6.10
N GLY A 5 10.10 -7.41 5.90
CA GLY A 5 9.24 -6.27 6.26
C GLY A 5 9.31 -5.96 7.76
N CYS A 6 9.32 -6.98 8.60
CA CYS A 6 9.49 -6.77 10.04
C CYS A 6 10.83 -6.13 10.37
N ARG A 7 11.91 -6.57 9.71
CA ARG A 7 13.24 -5.99 9.94
C ARG A 7 13.29 -4.53 9.50
N ILE A 8 12.70 -4.22 8.35
CA ILE A 8 12.61 -2.85 7.84
C ILE A 8 11.82 -1.98 8.83
N ALA A 9 10.63 -2.44 9.21
CA ALA A 9 9.71 -1.66 10.03
C ALA A 9 10.25 -1.41 11.44
N ASN A 10 11.13 -2.28 11.94
CA ASN A 10 11.63 -2.20 13.31
C ASN A 10 13.09 -1.80 13.41
N GLY A 11 13.67 -1.24 12.34
CA GLY A 11 15.00 -0.66 12.38
C GLY A 11 16.14 -1.66 12.42
N ILE A 12 15.90 -2.91 12.04
CA ILE A 12 16.91 -3.97 12.08
C ILE A 12 17.65 -4.09 10.75
N GLU A 13 16.93 -3.81 9.62
CA GLU A 13 17.53 -3.93 8.29
C GLU A 13 18.44 -2.73 8.02
N PRO A 14 19.72 -2.95 7.63
CA PRO A 14 20.62 -1.85 7.34
C PRO A 14 20.27 -1.12 6.04
N ASN A 15 20.74 0.12 5.92
CA ASN A 15 20.64 0.94 4.71
C ASN A 15 19.20 1.34 4.31
N VAL A 16 18.25 1.20 5.21
CA VAL A 16 16.88 1.65 5.01
C VAL A 16 16.79 3.15 5.29
N LYS A 17 16.09 3.88 4.42
CA LYS A 17 15.92 5.33 4.56
C LYS A 17 14.54 5.61 5.14
N VAL A 18 14.46 5.74 6.47
CA VAL A 18 13.23 6.05 7.19
C VAL A 18 12.93 7.54 7.03
N VAL A 19 11.69 7.86 6.65
CA VAL A 19 11.25 9.26 6.50
C VAL A 19 10.25 9.69 7.57
N TYR A 20 9.53 8.73 8.16
CA TYR A 20 8.55 8.98 9.21
C TYR A 20 8.28 7.70 9.97
N GLU A 21 8.11 7.79 11.28
CA GLU A 21 7.65 6.64 12.06
C GLU A 21 6.93 7.10 13.32
N ASN A 22 6.09 6.22 13.82
CA ASN A 22 5.46 6.39 15.13
C ASN A 22 5.36 5.02 15.80
N GLU A 23 4.52 4.91 16.81
CA GLU A 23 4.36 3.66 17.56
C GLU A 23 3.89 2.49 16.67
N PHE A 24 3.11 2.76 15.62
CA PHE A 24 2.45 1.72 14.84
C PHE A 24 3.08 1.46 13.48
N ILE A 25 3.70 2.46 12.86
CA ILE A 25 4.15 2.38 11.47
C ILE A 25 5.56 2.92 11.29
N THR A 26 6.20 2.45 10.22
CA THR A 26 7.46 3.01 9.73
C THR A 26 7.28 3.27 8.23
N CYS A 27 7.68 4.47 7.79
CA CYS A 27 7.61 4.87 6.40
C CYS A 27 9.01 5.05 5.87
N VAL A 28 9.30 4.39 4.74
CA VAL A 28 10.64 4.34 4.17
C VAL A 28 10.60 4.65 2.68
N LEU A 29 11.75 5.07 2.14
CA LEU A 29 11.90 5.16 0.69
C LEU A 29 12.01 3.76 0.09
N ASP A 30 11.32 3.53 -1.02
CA ASP A 30 11.49 2.29 -1.78
C ASP A 30 12.88 2.29 -2.40
N ILE A 31 13.61 1.17 -2.29
CA ILE A 31 14.97 1.06 -2.81
C ILE A 31 15.01 0.95 -4.34
N ALA A 32 13.87 0.64 -4.96
CA ALA A 32 13.72 0.57 -6.42
C ALA A 32 12.56 1.47 -6.84
N PRO A 33 12.67 2.78 -6.64
CA PRO A 33 11.54 3.67 -6.83
C PRO A 33 11.12 3.79 -8.28
N PHE A 34 9.80 3.83 -8.53
CA PHE A 34 9.28 4.13 -9.87
C PHE A 34 9.55 5.60 -10.23
N ASN A 35 9.39 6.49 -9.26
CA ASN A 35 9.72 7.90 -9.39
C ASN A 35 10.35 8.35 -8.08
N GLU A 36 11.10 9.46 -8.12
CA GLU A 36 11.69 10.02 -6.91
C GLU A 36 10.60 10.32 -5.88
N GLY A 37 10.81 9.87 -4.64
CA GLY A 37 9.82 10.05 -3.58
C GLY A 37 8.85 8.87 -3.41
N HIS A 38 9.03 7.80 -4.13
CA HIS A 38 8.25 6.57 -3.95
C HIS A 38 8.48 6.01 -2.55
N LEU A 39 7.43 5.97 -1.74
CA LEU A 39 7.48 5.59 -0.34
C LEU A 39 6.73 4.28 -0.10
N LEU A 40 7.12 3.61 0.98
CA LEU A 40 6.39 2.48 1.54
C LEU A 40 5.99 2.80 2.96
N ILE A 41 4.77 2.44 3.34
CA ILE A 41 4.32 2.45 4.73
C ILE A 41 4.18 1.02 5.18
N LEU A 42 4.87 0.65 6.26
CA LEU A 42 4.80 -0.69 6.83
C LEU A 42 4.34 -0.61 8.28
N PRO A 43 3.41 -1.47 8.72
CA PRO A 43 3.14 -1.60 10.14
C PRO A 43 4.34 -2.23 10.86
N LYS A 44 4.58 -1.83 12.10
CA LYS A 44 5.68 -2.39 12.90
C LYS A 44 5.41 -3.83 13.30
N LYS A 45 4.14 -4.12 13.61
CA LYS A 45 3.69 -5.47 13.87
C LYS A 45 3.54 -6.21 12.55
N HIS A 46 3.81 -7.50 12.55
CA HIS A 46 3.68 -8.31 11.34
C HIS A 46 2.20 -8.54 10.99
N TYR A 47 1.81 -8.10 9.80
CA TYR A 47 0.53 -8.42 9.18
C TYR A 47 0.80 -8.83 7.75
N TRP A 48 0.12 -9.85 7.28
CA TRP A 48 0.21 -10.25 5.87
C TRP A 48 -0.76 -9.46 5.01
N ASP A 49 -2.04 -9.47 5.37
CA ASP A 49 -3.11 -8.89 4.56
C ASP A 49 -3.88 -7.82 5.32
N LEU A 50 -4.60 -7.00 4.55
CA LEU A 50 -5.32 -5.83 5.03
C LEU A 50 -6.32 -6.15 6.15
N GLU A 51 -7.08 -7.23 6.00
CA GLU A 51 -8.14 -7.59 6.95
C GLU A 51 -7.62 -8.00 8.32
N GLU A 52 -6.33 -8.29 8.45
CA GLU A 52 -5.71 -8.65 9.72
C GLU A 52 -5.37 -7.46 10.59
N ILE A 53 -5.28 -6.27 9.98
CA ILE A 53 -4.73 -5.08 10.65
C ILE A 53 -5.74 -4.51 11.64
N ASP A 54 -5.30 -4.23 12.87
CA ASP A 54 -6.17 -3.64 13.87
C ASP A 54 -6.50 -2.17 13.56
N SER A 55 -7.52 -1.65 14.22
CA SER A 55 -8.05 -0.31 13.93
C SER A 55 -7.04 0.80 14.17
N GLU A 56 -6.25 0.71 15.25
CA GLU A 56 -5.26 1.74 15.57
C GLU A 56 -4.16 1.78 14.51
N THR A 57 -3.67 0.62 14.10
CA THR A 57 -2.65 0.52 13.05
C THR A 57 -3.21 1.00 11.71
N SER A 58 -4.46 0.61 11.39
CA SER A 58 -5.13 1.06 10.16
C SER A 58 -5.24 2.58 10.12
N TYR A 59 -5.62 3.19 11.25
CA TYR A 59 -5.69 4.65 11.35
C TYR A 59 -4.31 5.27 11.14
N ALA A 60 -3.28 4.70 11.77
CA ALA A 60 -1.91 5.21 11.61
C ALA A 60 -1.42 5.14 10.17
N ILE A 61 -1.74 4.05 9.46
CA ILE A 61 -1.40 3.90 8.04
C ILE A 61 -2.08 4.98 7.21
N MET A 62 -3.37 5.19 7.42
CA MET A 62 -4.13 6.19 6.65
C MET A 62 -3.64 7.61 6.98
N ASP A 63 -3.46 7.93 8.26
CA ASP A 63 -2.96 9.25 8.66
C ASP A 63 -1.56 9.51 8.11
N GLY A 64 -0.67 8.51 8.18
CA GLY A 64 0.67 8.61 7.61
C GLY A 64 0.64 8.84 6.10
N SER A 65 -0.26 8.13 5.39
CA SER A 65 -0.38 8.30 3.94
C SER A 65 -0.85 9.71 3.58
N LYS A 66 -1.76 10.29 4.37
CA LYS A 66 -2.22 11.67 4.17
C LYS A 66 -1.08 12.68 4.35
N ARG A 67 -0.33 12.53 5.46
CA ARG A 67 0.81 13.42 5.76
C ARG A 67 1.87 13.36 4.68
N LEU A 68 2.25 12.15 4.29
CA LEU A 68 3.31 11.97 3.30
C LEU A 68 2.87 12.39 1.90
N SER A 69 1.61 12.16 1.53
CA SER A 69 1.09 12.65 0.26
C SER A 69 1.21 14.17 0.16
N ALA A 70 0.88 14.88 1.25
CA ALA A 70 1.02 16.34 1.28
C ALA A 70 2.48 16.78 1.13
N VAL A 71 3.40 16.08 1.80
CA VAL A 71 4.84 16.36 1.70
C VAL A 71 5.33 16.14 0.26
N LEU A 72 4.94 15.03 -0.34
CA LEU A 72 5.36 14.71 -1.72
C LEU A 72 4.84 15.75 -2.71
N LYS A 73 3.61 16.22 -2.53
CA LYS A 73 3.04 17.26 -3.39
C LYS A 73 3.80 18.57 -3.28
N THR A 74 4.21 18.92 -2.08
CA THR A 74 5.00 20.13 -1.85
C THR A 74 6.39 20.04 -2.49
N LEU A 75 7.07 18.91 -2.30
CA LEU A 75 8.46 18.74 -2.74
C LEU A 75 8.59 18.50 -4.24
N PHE A 76 7.79 17.62 -4.77
CA PHE A 76 7.99 17.10 -6.14
C PHE A 76 6.95 17.60 -7.13
N LYS A 77 5.90 18.25 -6.66
CA LYS A 77 4.82 18.83 -7.49
C LYS A 77 4.31 17.85 -8.55
N PRO A 78 3.96 16.61 -8.14
CA PRO A 78 3.46 15.63 -9.10
C PRO A 78 2.10 16.01 -9.66
N ASP A 79 1.72 15.41 -10.77
CA ASP A 79 0.37 15.55 -11.31
C ASP A 79 -0.65 14.82 -10.44
N GLY A 80 -0.22 13.82 -9.70
CA GLY A 80 -1.05 13.11 -8.75
C GLY A 80 -0.25 12.12 -7.92
N ILE A 81 -0.93 11.46 -7.01
CA ILE A 81 -0.33 10.44 -6.16
C ILE A 81 -1.06 9.12 -6.42
N ARG A 82 -0.30 8.06 -6.59
CA ARG A 82 -0.86 6.71 -6.62
C ARG A 82 -0.62 6.05 -5.28
N ILE A 83 -1.68 5.47 -4.73
CA ILE A 83 -1.59 4.63 -3.53
C ILE A 83 -2.05 3.24 -3.92
N CYS A 84 -1.23 2.22 -3.62
CA CYS A 84 -1.59 0.83 -3.91
C CYS A 84 -0.96 -0.11 -2.90
N GLN A 85 -1.57 -1.29 -2.78
CA GLN A 85 -1.11 -2.36 -1.90
C GLN A 85 -1.59 -3.68 -2.49
N ASP A 86 -0.70 -4.63 -2.59
CA ASP A 86 -1.02 -5.96 -3.12
C ASP A 86 -1.07 -6.97 -1.99
N GLY A 87 -2.10 -7.80 -1.99
CA GLY A 87 -2.30 -8.81 -0.97
C GLY A 87 -2.08 -10.23 -1.46
N GLY A 88 -2.05 -11.15 -0.53
CA GLY A 88 -1.92 -12.57 -0.82
C GLY A 88 -0.67 -12.89 -1.62
N LYS A 89 -0.84 -13.66 -2.68
CA LYS A 89 0.28 -14.08 -3.53
C LYS A 89 0.98 -12.92 -4.25
N PHE A 90 0.33 -11.77 -4.34
CA PHE A 90 0.90 -10.61 -5.02
C PHE A 90 1.70 -9.70 -4.09
N ASN A 91 1.74 -10.03 -2.80
CA ASN A 91 2.53 -9.31 -1.80
C ASN A 91 3.95 -9.88 -1.82
N ASP A 92 4.85 -9.18 -2.48
CA ASP A 92 6.23 -9.63 -2.69
C ASP A 92 7.10 -9.53 -1.43
N LEU A 93 6.66 -8.79 -0.44
CA LEU A 93 7.40 -8.61 0.82
C LEU A 93 6.91 -9.56 1.93
N THR A 94 5.76 -10.20 1.75
CA THR A 94 5.08 -11.04 2.74
C THR A 94 4.81 -10.34 4.07
N HIS A 95 4.70 -9.03 4.01
CA HIS A 95 4.41 -8.12 5.12
C HIS A 95 3.65 -6.97 4.52
N TYR A 96 2.53 -6.58 5.10
CA TYR A 96 1.71 -5.48 4.55
C TYR A 96 2.59 -4.26 4.28
N HIS A 97 2.47 -3.69 3.10
CA HIS A 97 3.14 -2.44 2.77
C HIS A 97 2.35 -1.67 1.73
N MET A 98 2.09 -0.42 2.02
CA MET A 98 1.37 0.47 1.14
C MET A 98 2.37 1.31 0.36
N HIS A 99 2.25 1.32 -0.96
CA HIS A 99 3.04 2.19 -1.83
C HIS A 99 2.39 3.55 -1.93
N ILE A 100 3.19 4.60 -1.87
CA ILE A 100 2.78 5.98 -2.17
C ILE A 100 3.74 6.48 -3.24
N ILE A 101 3.22 6.77 -4.42
CA ILE A 101 4.04 7.04 -5.59
C ILE A 101 3.63 8.37 -6.21
N PRO A 102 4.54 9.37 -6.26
CA PRO A 102 4.29 10.58 -7.04
C PRO A 102 4.23 10.23 -8.51
N ARG A 103 3.20 10.72 -9.20
CA ARG A 103 2.96 10.39 -10.59
C ARG A 103 2.93 11.62 -11.47
N TYR A 104 3.46 11.47 -12.68
CA TYR A 104 3.54 12.55 -13.69
C TYR A 104 3.00 12.03 -15.01
N GLU A 105 2.36 12.90 -15.78
CA GLU A 105 1.96 12.53 -17.13
C GLU A 105 3.21 12.11 -17.92
N GLY A 106 3.11 10.99 -18.61
CA GLY A 106 4.22 10.48 -19.42
C GLY A 106 5.34 9.82 -18.64
N ASP A 107 5.16 9.51 -17.36
CA ASP A 107 6.21 8.90 -16.54
C ASP A 107 6.43 7.40 -16.83
N GLY A 108 5.68 6.84 -17.76
CA GLY A 108 5.85 5.45 -18.18
C GLY A 108 5.16 4.41 -17.31
N PHE A 109 4.53 4.83 -16.22
CA PHE A 109 3.78 3.91 -15.36
C PHE A 109 2.36 3.81 -15.90
N VAL A 110 1.94 2.63 -16.29
CA VAL A 110 0.63 2.44 -16.91
C VAL A 110 -0.20 1.44 -16.14
N TRP A 111 -1.52 1.66 -16.16
CA TRP A 111 -2.49 0.67 -15.71
C TRP A 111 -2.63 -0.37 -16.82
N SER A 112 -2.59 -1.64 -16.46
CA SER A 112 -2.74 -2.72 -17.44
C SER A 112 -4.01 -3.50 -17.14
N GLU A 113 -4.84 -3.69 -18.15
CA GLU A 113 -6.06 -4.48 -18.06
C GLU A 113 -5.85 -5.86 -18.66
N PRO A 114 -6.65 -6.86 -18.25
CA PRO A 114 -6.57 -8.19 -18.84
C PRO A 114 -6.82 -8.13 -20.35
N LEU A 115 -5.98 -8.83 -21.12
CA LEU A 115 -6.16 -8.93 -22.57
C LEU A 115 -7.46 -9.66 -22.93
N HIS A 116 -7.90 -10.55 -22.07
CA HIS A 116 -9.10 -11.34 -22.27
C HIS A 116 -10.05 -11.12 -21.07
N PRO A 117 -11.01 -10.19 -21.20
CA PRO A 117 -11.98 -9.94 -20.13
C PRO A 117 -12.75 -11.20 -19.75
N HIS A 118 -13.06 -11.32 -18.48
CA HIS A 118 -13.70 -12.54 -17.94
C HIS A 118 -15.23 -12.43 -17.85
N GLY A 119 -15.83 -11.35 -18.34
CA GLY A 119 -17.28 -11.19 -18.43
C GLY A 119 -17.98 -10.93 -17.10
N ALA A 120 -17.24 -10.50 -16.08
CA ALA A 120 -17.81 -10.26 -14.74
C ALA A 120 -18.91 -9.19 -14.75
N GLU A 121 -18.85 -8.25 -15.68
CA GLU A 121 -19.85 -7.19 -15.82
C GLU A 121 -21.26 -7.71 -16.12
N LYS A 122 -21.38 -8.95 -16.56
CA LYS A 122 -22.68 -9.57 -16.83
C LYS A 122 -23.38 -10.04 -15.56
N PHE A 123 -22.68 -10.09 -14.44
CA PHE A 123 -23.15 -10.69 -13.20
C PHE A 123 -23.20 -9.71 -12.03
N LEU A 124 -23.23 -8.40 -12.31
CA LEU A 124 -23.12 -7.38 -11.25
C LEU A 124 -24.20 -7.52 -10.17
N SER A 125 -25.47 -7.70 -10.56
CA SER A 125 -26.56 -7.86 -9.59
C SER A 125 -26.41 -9.11 -8.74
N HIS A 126 -25.99 -10.22 -9.37
CA HIS A 126 -25.77 -11.48 -8.68
C HIS A 126 -24.60 -11.37 -7.70
N THR A 127 -23.52 -10.74 -8.14
CA THR A 127 -22.33 -10.50 -7.30
C THR A 127 -22.69 -9.60 -6.11
N GLN A 128 -23.45 -8.53 -6.36
CA GLN A 128 -23.93 -7.64 -5.30
C GLN A 128 -24.69 -8.42 -4.23
N ALA A 129 -25.63 -9.28 -4.66
CA ALA A 129 -26.44 -10.07 -3.72
C ALA A 129 -25.57 -10.99 -2.86
N LYS A 130 -24.57 -11.62 -3.45
CA LYS A 130 -23.66 -12.51 -2.70
C LYS A 130 -22.84 -11.76 -1.65
N ILE A 131 -22.34 -10.59 -2.02
CA ILE A 131 -21.54 -9.77 -1.10
C ILE A 131 -22.41 -9.28 0.06
N LEU A 132 -23.60 -8.79 -0.25
CA LEU A 132 -24.52 -8.30 0.78
C LEU A 132 -24.91 -9.41 1.75
N ASP A 133 -25.09 -10.63 1.24
CA ASP A 133 -25.44 -11.78 2.06
C ASP A 133 -24.34 -12.10 3.07
N VAL A 134 -23.08 -12.11 2.63
CA VAL A 134 -21.94 -12.36 3.51
C VAL A 134 -21.77 -11.24 4.54
N LEU A 135 -21.97 -9.98 4.12
CA LEU A 135 -21.85 -8.83 5.02
C LEU A 135 -22.84 -8.88 6.17
N LYS A 136 -24.04 -9.43 5.94
CA LYS A 136 -25.05 -9.56 6.98
C LYS A 136 -24.62 -10.47 8.13
N GLY A 137 -23.71 -11.39 7.87
CA GLY A 137 -23.21 -12.33 8.85
C GLY A 137 -22.04 -11.82 9.69
N GLN A 138 -21.59 -10.60 9.41
CA GLN A 138 -20.45 -10.03 10.15
C GLN A 138 -20.86 -9.18 11.33
#